data_d7130b5bc415a72d0d3384e39b924d3a
#
_entry.id   d7130b5bc415a72d0d3384e39b924d3a
#
_cell.length_a   1.000
_cell.length_b   1.000
_cell.length_c   1.000
_cell.angle_alpha   90.00
_cell.angle_beta   90.00
_cell.angle_gamma   90.00
#
_symmetry.space_group_name_H-M   'P 1'
#
loop_
_entity.id
_entity.type
_entity.pdbx_description
1 polymer ?
#
loop_
_entity_poly.entity_id
_entity_poly.type
_entity_poly.pdbx_seq_one_letter_code
_entity_poly.pdbx_strand_id
1 'polypeptide(L)'
;MNIPHNSLMEKIKELVCLCEQIASDYGDDASWFKQPASDEMISNWENKHNVFIPETYKEWLSFTNEAQIRNSLAHFYGPDKFVMNSGDLPEDLIVIADLIGDGEQLCFSKITRNFVWVDHGELEIIDDFGAVLSEIIRMLKPKS
;
A
#
# COMPACT_ATOMS: atom_id res chain seq x y z
N MET A 1 9.66 15.33 5.56
CA MET A 1 9.04 14.38 4.62
C MET A 1 7.96 15.11 3.84
N ASN A 2 8.05 15.10 2.52
CA ASN A 2 7.09 15.81 1.68
C ASN A 2 5.87 14.95 1.41
N ILE A 3 4.71 15.45 1.84
CA ILE A 3 3.44 14.76 1.58
C ILE A 3 2.77 15.45 0.39
N PRO A 4 2.49 14.72 -0.70
CA PRO A 4 1.94 15.33 -1.90
C PRO A 4 0.52 15.86 -1.70
N HIS A 5 0.19 16.90 -2.45
CA HIS A 5 -1.16 17.47 -2.43
C HIS A 5 -2.06 16.68 -3.40
N ASN A 6 -2.65 15.62 -2.89
CA ASN A 6 -3.55 14.77 -3.66
C ASN A 6 -4.68 14.25 -2.76
N SER A 7 -5.50 13.33 -3.27
CA SER A 7 -6.67 12.87 -2.53
C SER A 7 -6.31 12.09 -1.26
N LEU A 8 -5.08 11.58 -1.14
CA LEU A 8 -4.63 10.81 0.02
C LEU A 8 -3.94 11.67 1.08
N MET A 9 -3.74 12.96 0.81
CA MET A 9 -2.90 13.83 1.65
C MET A 9 -3.25 13.75 3.14
N GLU A 10 -4.53 13.89 3.49
CA GLU A 10 -4.92 13.88 4.91
C GLU A 10 -4.70 12.52 5.57
N LYS A 11 -4.97 11.45 4.85
CA LYS A 11 -4.74 10.09 5.38
C LYS A 11 -3.27 9.79 5.54
N ILE A 12 -2.43 10.23 4.60
CA ILE A 12 -0.99 10.07 4.71
C ILE A 12 -0.46 10.85 5.93
N LYS A 13 -0.94 12.09 6.12
CA LYS A 13 -0.55 12.88 7.29
C LYS A 13 -0.91 12.17 8.59
N GLU A 14 -2.11 11.63 8.68
CA GLU A 14 -2.55 10.90 9.87
C GLU A 14 -1.71 9.65 10.10
N LEU A 15 -1.43 8.90 9.04
CA LEU A 15 -0.61 7.69 9.11
C LEU A 15 0.80 8.01 9.64
N VAL A 16 1.45 9.01 9.05
CA VAL A 16 2.80 9.41 9.45
C VAL A 16 2.81 9.87 10.91
N CYS A 17 1.82 10.68 11.29
CA CYS A 17 1.69 11.17 12.66
C CYS A 17 1.54 10.02 13.66
N LEU A 18 0.72 9.02 13.34
CA LEU A 18 0.55 7.85 14.21
C LEU A 18 1.83 7.04 14.32
N CYS A 19 2.55 6.85 13.21
CA CYS A 19 3.82 6.14 13.25
C CYS A 19 4.85 6.87 14.11
N GLU A 20 4.92 8.20 14.01
CA GLU A 20 5.82 9.00 14.83
C GLU A 20 5.44 8.93 16.31
N GLN A 21 4.15 8.96 16.62
CA GLN A 21 3.65 8.83 17.98
C GLN A 21 4.03 7.48 18.59
N ILE A 22 3.87 6.41 17.83
CA ILE A 22 4.22 5.06 18.27
C ILE A 22 5.73 4.95 18.50
N ALA A 23 6.53 5.50 17.57
CA ALA A 23 7.98 5.50 17.72
C ALA A 23 8.41 6.26 18.97
N SER A 24 7.74 7.38 19.27
CA SER A 24 8.01 8.17 20.47
C SER A 24 7.64 7.40 21.75
N ASP A 25 6.48 6.72 21.73
CA ASP A 25 5.98 6.01 22.92
C ASP A 25 6.76 4.73 23.23
N TYR A 26 7.25 4.05 22.20
CA TYR A 26 7.89 2.75 22.35
C TYR A 26 9.38 2.73 21.96
N GLY A 27 9.94 3.89 21.61
CA GLY A 27 11.34 4.04 21.22
C GLY A 27 11.61 3.77 19.74
N ASP A 28 10.97 2.79 19.16
CA ASP A 28 11.09 2.46 17.74
C ASP A 28 9.92 1.55 17.37
N ASP A 29 9.27 1.84 16.25
CA ASP A 29 8.16 1.02 15.77
C ASP A 29 8.49 0.26 14.48
N ALA A 30 9.74 0.39 13.99
CA ALA A 30 10.22 -0.23 12.76
C ALA A 30 9.47 0.22 11.50
N SER A 31 8.75 1.35 11.56
CA SER A 31 8.13 1.93 10.36
C SER A 31 9.15 2.74 9.57
N TRP A 32 9.08 2.64 8.24
CA TRP A 32 9.94 3.45 7.36
C TRP A 32 9.24 3.68 6.03
N PHE A 33 9.64 4.79 5.39
CA PHE A 33 9.11 5.21 4.09
C PHE A 33 10.29 5.55 3.19
N LYS A 34 10.37 4.91 2.03
CA LYS A 34 11.40 5.24 1.05
C LYS A 34 11.04 6.47 0.24
N GLN A 35 11.94 6.92 -0.59
CA GLN A 35 11.72 8.04 -1.50
C GLN A 35 10.53 7.78 -2.41
N PRO A 36 9.86 8.83 -2.92
CA PRO A 36 8.77 8.63 -3.89
C PRO A 36 9.23 7.88 -5.14
N ALA A 37 8.32 7.13 -5.73
CA ALA A 37 8.54 6.57 -7.05
C ALA A 37 8.49 7.71 -8.07
N SER A 38 9.38 7.67 -9.07
CA SER A 38 9.35 8.67 -10.14
C SER A 38 8.23 8.35 -11.13
N ASP A 39 7.75 9.39 -11.82
CA ASP A 39 6.78 9.19 -12.91
C ASP A 39 7.35 8.28 -13.98
N GLU A 40 8.65 8.38 -14.24
CA GLU A 40 9.33 7.52 -15.22
C GLU A 40 9.28 6.05 -14.79
N MET A 41 9.54 5.75 -13.51
CA MET A 41 9.48 4.38 -13.00
C MET A 41 8.08 3.80 -13.17
N ILE A 42 7.06 4.57 -12.85
CA ILE A 42 5.66 4.15 -12.97
C ILE A 42 5.31 3.89 -14.43
N SER A 43 5.62 4.85 -15.31
CA SER A 43 5.34 4.75 -16.75
C SER A 43 6.07 3.57 -17.39
N ASN A 44 7.33 3.36 -17.03
CA ASN A 44 8.13 2.26 -17.58
C ASN A 44 7.53 0.91 -17.19
N TRP A 45 7.10 0.77 -15.94
CA TRP A 45 6.45 -0.47 -15.50
C TRP A 45 5.14 -0.71 -16.23
N GLU A 46 4.29 0.34 -16.34
CA GLU A 46 3.00 0.24 -17.01
C GLU A 46 3.18 -0.14 -18.49
N ASN A 47 4.16 0.47 -19.16
CA ASN A 47 4.41 0.18 -20.58
C ASN A 47 4.98 -1.22 -20.77
N LYS A 48 5.88 -1.65 -19.89
CA LYS A 48 6.49 -2.97 -19.97
C LYS A 48 5.46 -4.08 -19.82
N HIS A 49 4.50 -3.91 -18.92
CA HIS A 49 3.53 -4.94 -18.57
C HIS A 49 2.18 -4.73 -19.24
N ASN A 50 1.98 -3.58 -19.92
CA ASN A 50 0.71 -3.20 -20.53
C ASN A 50 -0.44 -3.26 -19.51
N VAL A 51 -0.19 -2.72 -18.33
CA VAL A 51 -1.12 -2.70 -17.20
C VAL A 51 -1.09 -1.30 -16.59
N PHE A 52 -2.27 -0.75 -16.25
CA PHE A 52 -2.36 0.55 -15.59
C PHE A 52 -2.51 0.36 -14.09
N ILE A 53 -1.61 1.00 -13.34
CA ILE A 53 -1.69 1.03 -11.87
C ILE A 53 -2.89 1.91 -11.49
N PRO A 54 -3.72 1.49 -10.51
CA PRO A 54 -4.85 2.32 -10.06
C PRO A 54 -4.39 3.72 -9.62
N GLU A 55 -5.19 4.74 -9.95
CA GLU A 55 -4.84 6.13 -9.70
C GLU A 55 -4.49 6.41 -8.23
N THR A 56 -5.30 5.91 -7.29
CA THR A 56 -5.03 6.18 -5.88
C THR A 56 -3.76 5.51 -5.40
N TYR A 57 -3.35 4.39 -5.99
CA TYR A 57 -2.06 3.81 -5.64
C TYR A 57 -0.89 4.61 -6.25
N LYS A 58 -1.09 5.22 -7.43
CA LYS A 58 -0.09 6.14 -7.98
C LYS A 58 0.08 7.36 -7.07
N GLU A 59 -1.03 7.85 -6.48
CA GLU A 59 -0.96 8.93 -5.50
C GLU A 59 -0.13 8.53 -4.28
N TRP A 60 -0.28 7.28 -3.81
CA TRP A 60 0.55 6.74 -2.73
C TRP A 60 2.02 6.65 -3.16
N LEU A 61 2.29 6.16 -4.35
CA LEU A 61 3.66 6.04 -4.88
C LEU A 61 4.33 7.40 -5.03
N SER A 62 3.56 8.46 -5.24
CA SER A 62 4.12 9.82 -5.30
C SER A 62 4.57 10.31 -3.93
N PHE A 63 4.16 9.64 -2.86
CA PHE A 63 4.65 9.87 -1.50
C PHE A 63 5.82 8.95 -1.17
N THR A 64 5.70 7.66 -1.47
CA THR A 64 6.74 6.69 -1.16
C THR A 64 6.70 5.50 -2.13
N ASN A 65 7.88 5.07 -2.56
CA ASN A 65 7.98 3.91 -3.44
C ASN A 65 7.78 2.60 -2.68
N GLU A 66 8.18 2.57 -1.42
CA GLU A 66 8.02 1.38 -0.59
C GLU A 66 7.94 1.81 0.86
N ALA A 67 7.06 1.20 1.63
CA ALA A 67 6.88 1.55 3.03
C ALA A 67 6.59 0.33 3.88
N GLN A 68 7.12 0.34 5.09
CA GLN A 68 6.79 -0.65 6.10
C GLN A 68 6.13 0.07 7.27
N ILE A 69 4.99 -0.45 7.71
CA ILE A 69 4.25 0.09 8.84
C ILE A 69 4.35 -0.92 9.97
N ARG A 70 5.07 -0.55 11.03
CA ARG A 70 5.45 -1.41 12.12
C ARG A 70 6.20 -2.65 11.56
N ASN A 71 6.43 -3.67 12.36
CA ASN A 71 7.22 -4.82 11.88
C ASN A 71 6.48 -5.66 10.85
N SER A 72 5.17 -5.81 11.01
CA SER A 72 4.41 -6.72 10.16
C SER A 72 2.98 -6.27 9.91
N LEU A 73 2.61 -5.04 10.27
CA LEU A 73 1.24 -4.59 10.05
C LEU A 73 0.97 -4.38 8.57
N ALA A 74 1.89 -3.76 7.85
CA ALA A 74 1.74 -3.58 6.41
C ALA A 74 3.11 -3.34 5.77
N HIS A 75 3.29 -3.90 4.57
CA HIS A 75 4.47 -3.65 3.75
C HIS A 75 3.97 -3.36 2.34
N PHE A 76 4.03 -2.10 1.93
CA PHE A 76 3.54 -1.65 0.63
C PHE A 76 4.70 -1.59 -0.36
N TYR A 77 4.51 -2.18 -1.54
CA TYR A 77 5.57 -2.31 -2.55
C TYR A 77 5.50 -1.26 -3.63
N GLY A 78 6.67 -0.92 -4.17
CA GLY A 78 6.78 -0.17 -5.41
C GLY A 78 6.67 -1.11 -6.62
N PRO A 79 6.58 -0.53 -7.83
CA PRO A 79 6.36 -1.34 -9.04
C PRO A 79 7.42 -2.42 -9.27
N ASP A 80 8.67 -2.17 -8.90
CA ASP A 80 9.75 -3.13 -9.08
C ASP A 80 9.62 -4.38 -8.21
N LYS A 81 8.72 -4.34 -7.22
CA LYS A 81 8.49 -5.46 -6.31
C LYS A 81 7.08 -6.04 -6.39
N PHE A 82 6.28 -5.57 -7.32
CA PHE A 82 4.95 -6.15 -7.55
C PHE A 82 5.08 -7.62 -7.95
N VAL A 83 4.18 -8.45 -7.44
CA VAL A 83 4.20 -9.89 -7.74
C VAL A 83 3.05 -10.24 -8.66
N MET A 84 3.41 -10.74 -9.85
CA MET A 84 2.45 -11.19 -10.86
C MET A 84 2.45 -12.71 -10.89
N ASN A 85 1.29 -13.29 -11.23
CA ASN A 85 1.13 -14.74 -11.32
C ASN A 85 1.48 -15.45 -10.00
N SER A 86 0.92 -14.94 -8.92
CA SER A 86 1.21 -15.47 -7.59
C SER A 86 0.34 -16.70 -7.31
N GLY A 87 0.85 -17.87 -7.68
CA GLY A 87 0.35 -19.17 -7.23
C GLY A 87 -1.15 -19.37 -7.26
N ASP A 88 -1.74 -19.33 -6.10
CA ASP A 88 -3.16 -19.63 -5.88
C ASP A 88 -4.11 -18.48 -6.18
N LEU A 89 -3.59 -17.31 -6.53
CA LEU A 89 -4.43 -16.14 -6.80
C LEU A 89 -4.93 -16.14 -8.23
N PRO A 90 -6.10 -15.51 -8.50
CA PRO A 90 -6.54 -15.30 -9.87
C PRO A 90 -5.47 -14.59 -10.71
N GLU A 91 -5.39 -14.94 -11.99
CA GLU A 91 -4.34 -14.42 -12.88
C GLU A 91 -4.35 -12.91 -13.05
N ASP A 92 -5.51 -12.29 -12.90
CA ASP A 92 -5.63 -10.83 -13.07
C ASP A 92 -5.18 -10.04 -11.84
N LEU A 93 -4.88 -10.70 -10.73
CA LEU A 93 -4.46 -10.00 -9.51
C LEU A 93 -2.96 -9.85 -9.43
N ILE A 94 -2.53 -8.63 -9.15
CA ILE A 94 -1.13 -8.26 -8.93
C ILE A 94 -0.96 -7.89 -7.47
N VAL A 95 -0.06 -8.57 -6.76
CA VAL A 95 0.18 -8.31 -5.33
C VAL A 95 1.01 -7.04 -5.18
N ILE A 96 0.52 -6.09 -4.40
CA ILE A 96 1.20 -4.82 -4.15
C ILE A 96 1.53 -4.58 -2.68
N ALA A 97 1.07 -5.43 -1.78
CA ALA A 97 1.38 -5.31 -0.36
C ALA A 97 1.13 -6.62 0.39
N ASP A 98 1.90 -6.79 1.46
CA ASP A 98 1.62 -7.80 2.48
C ASP A 98 1.00 -7.09 3.68
N LEU A 99 -0.06 -7.69 4.24
CA LEU A 99 -0.85 -7.04 5.30
C LEU A 99 -0.97 -7.94 6.53
N ILE A 100 -0.99 -7.29 7.68
CA ILE A 100 -1.31 -7.86 9.01
C ILE A 100 -0.32 -8.93 9.49
N GLY A 101 0.65 -9.31 8.67
CA GLY A 101 1.71 -10.24 9.08
C GLY A 101 1.29 -11.71 9.20
N ASP A 102 0.08 -12.05 8.74
CA ASP A 102 -0.44 -13.41 8.81
C ASP A 102 -0.77 -14.00 7.43
N GLY A 103 -0.23 -13.39 6.37
CA GLY A 103 -0.43 -13.87 5.01
C GLY A 103 -1.52 -13.16 4.24
N GLU A 104 -2.16 -12.14 4.83
CA GLU A 104 -3.09 -11.32 4.06
C GLU A 104 -2.33 -10.47 3.05
N GLN A 105 -2.94 -10.22 1.90
CA GLN A 105 -2.29 -9.48 0.82
C GLN A 105 -3.23 -8.45 0.23
N LEU A 106 -2.66 -7.37 -0.27
CA LEU A 106 -3.41 -6.41 -1.08
C LEU A 106 -2.98 -6.56 -2.52
N CYS A 107 -3.97 -6.64 -3.39
CA CYS A 107 -3.75 -6.75 -4.83
C CYS A 107 -4.54 -5.68 -5.55
N PHE A 108 -4.25 -5.49 -6.84
CA PHE A 108 -5.20 -4.84 -7.74
C PHE A 108 -5.42 -5.74 -8.96
N SER A 109 -6.61 -5.63 -9.55
CA SER A 109 -6.93 -6.36 -10.77
C SER A 109 -6.40 -5.59 -11.98
N LYS A 110 -5.61 -6.22 -12.83
CA LYS A 110 -5.13 -5.59 -14.06
C LYS A 110 -6.25 -5.37 -15.07
N ILE A 111 -7.41 -6.01 -14.87
CA ILE A 111 -8.57 -5.88 -15.75
C ILE A 111 -9.49 -4.76 -15.28
N THR A 112 -9.93 -4.80 -14.02
CA THR A 112 -10.89 -3.82 -13.47
C THR A 112 -10.22 -2.64 -12.78
N ARG A 113 -8.96 -2.80 -12.38
CA ARG A 113 -8.19 -1.87 -11.55
C ARG A 113 -8.75 -1.66 -10.14
N ASN A 114 -9.69 -2.50 -9.73
CA ASN A 114 -10.16 -2.51 -8.35
C ASN A 114 -9.08 -3.08 -7.44
N PHE A 115 -9.02 -2.57 -6.21
CA PHE A 115 -8.19 -3.20 -5.19
C PHE A 115 -8.92 -4.42 -4.65
N VAL A 116 -8.14 -5.44 -4.30
CA VAL A 116 -8.68 -6.68 -3.73
C VAL A 116 -7.84 -7.04 -2.51
N TRP A 117 -8.50 -7.11 -1.36
CA TRP A 117 -7.87 -7.57 -0.12
C TRP A 117 -8.05 -9.08 -0.07
N VAL A 118 -6.95 -9.81 0.01
CA VAL A 118 -6.97 -11.27 0.05
C VAL A 118 -6.70 -11.73 1.47
N ASP A 119 -7.68 -12.41 2.07
CA ASP A 119 -7.60 -12.91 3.44
C ASP A 119 -7.81 -14.42 3.42
N HIS A 120 -6.69 -15.18 3.41
CA HIS A 120 -6.73 -16.65 3.45
C HIS A 120 -7.69 -17.25 2.41
N GLY A 121 -7.58 -16.78 1.18
CA GLY A 121 -8.39 -17.26 0.07
C GLY A 121 -9.70 -16.52 -0.14
N GLU A 122 -10.13 -15.69 0.81
CA GLU A 122 -11.30 -14.85 0.64
C GLU A 122 -10.92 -13.52 0.02
N LEU A 123 -11.70 -13.06 -0.96
CA LEU A 123 -11.42 -11.83 -1.71
C LEU A 123 -12.45 -10.77 -1.36
N GLU A 124 -11.98 -9.59 -1.00
CA GLU A 124 -12.83 -8.44 -0.74
C GLU A 124 -12.43 -7.29 -1.65
N ILE A 125 -13.38 -6.77 -2.42
CA ILE A 125 -13.13 -5.63 -3.31
C ILE A 125 -13.13 -4.35 -2.49
N ILE A 126 -12.08 -3.54 -2.68
CA ILE A 126 -11.92 -2.25 -2.01
C ILE A 126 -11.94 -1.17 -3.10
N ASP A 127 -12.72 -0.13 -2.91
CA ASP A 127 -12.95 0.88 -3.94
C ASP A 127 -11.71 1.69 -4.30
N ASP A 128 -10.93 2.12 -3.30
CA ASP A 128 -9.73 2.92 -3.56
C ASP A 128 -8.70 2.69 -2.45
N PHE A 129 -7.49 3.18 -2.68
CA PHE A 129 -6.40 2.99 -1.73
C PHE A 129 -6.61 3.79 -0.44
N GLY A 130 -7.39 4.87 -0.49
CA GLY A 130 -7.75 5.61 0.71
C GLY A 130 -8.48 4.74 1.72
N ALA A 131 -9.33 3.82 1.26
CA ALA A 131 -10.03 2.88 2.15
C ALA A 131 -9.04 1.91 2.80
N VAL A 132 -8.00 1.48 2.08
CA VAL A 132 -6.94 0.64 2.66
C VAL A 132 -6.21 1.40 3.76
N LEU A 133 -5.83 2.65 3.49
CA LEU A 133 -5.14 3.48 4.50
C LEU A 133 -6.00 3.71 5.72
N SER A 134 -7.31 3.92 5.53
CA SER A 134 -8.23 4.09 6.66
C SER A 134 -8.24 2.87 7.57
N GLU A 135 -8.18 1.67 6.98
CA GLU A 135 -8.15 0.44 7.77
C GLU A 135 -6.84 0.30 8.54
N ILE A 136 -5.71 0.60 7.90
CA ILE A 136 -4.40 0.56 8.56
C ILE A 136 -4.35 1.59 9.70
N ILE A 137 -4.86 2.81 9.45
CA ILE A 137 -4.91 3.87 10.47
C ILE A 137 -5.76 3.40 11.66
N ARG A 138 -6.90 2.77 11.40
CA ARG A 138 -7.76 2.25 12.46
C ARG A 138 -7.02 1.24 13.34
N MET A 139 -6.22 0.38 12.72
CA MET A 139 -5.43 -0.63 13.45
C MET A 139 -4.31 -0.01 14.28
N LEU A 140 -3.79 1.14 13.85
CA LEU A 140 -2.70 1.82 14.57
C LEU A 140 -3.20 2.62 15.77
N LYS A 141 -4.46 3.03 15.77
CA LYS A 141 -5.00 3.84 16.87
C LYS A 141 -5.12 3.01 18.14
N PRO A 142 -4.79 3.61 19.31
CA PRO A 142 -4.93 2.88 20.56
C PRO A 142 -6.39 2.55 20.82
N LYS A 143 -6.63 1.39 21.38
CA LYS A 143 -7.96 0.99 21.79
C LYS A 143 -8.34 1.75 23.06
N SER A 144 -9.47 2.42 23.02
CA SER A 144 -9.97 3.17 24.17
C SER A 144 -10.84 2.26 25.06
#